data_9d18410d8adcdaf2f4542376ec94599e
#
_entry.id   9d18410d8adcdaf2f4542376ec94599e
#
_cell.length_a   1.000
_cell.length_b   1.000
_cell.length_c   1.000
_cell.angle_alpha   90.00
_cell.angle_beta   90.00
_cell.angle_gamma   90.00
#
_symmetry.space_group_name_H-M   'P 1'
#
loop_
_entity.id
_entity.type
_entity.pdbx_description
1 polymer ?
#
loop_
_entity_poly.entity_id
_entity_poly.type
_entity_poly.pdbx_seq_one_letter_code
_entity_poly.pdbx_strand_id
1 'polypeptide(L)'
;MPDLSRYKGIVFDMDGTLIDSMGSHAVAWQQTCEQFGYPYDAQYIHDLGGVPTRQIAKLLNEKHGMDHNLDKVAEFKRQAWLALDENLTVIQDTFDVMQRYKGILQMGVGTGSERENAIRMLTETGLLDRVETVVTASDVTHGKPHGETFLTVAKNMGLSANECVVFEDTEIGRQAAQHAGMDCIMVINGKIELPVA
;
A
#
# COMPACT_ATOMS: atom_id res chain seq x y z
N MET A 1 0.21 12.64 -17.81
CA MET A 1 1.13 12.65 -16.68
C MET A 1 0.84 13.87 -15.83
N PRO A 2 0.70 13.76 -14.49
CA PRO A 2 0.36 14.89 -13.63
C PRO A 2 1.47 15.93 -13.57
N ASP A 3 1.07 17.20 -13.43
CA ASP A 3 2.00 18.29 -13.08
C ASP A 3 2.17 18.33 -11.56
N LEU A 4 3.37 18.03 -11.09
CA LEU A 4 3.72 17.99 -9.68
C LEU A 4 4.62 19.16 -9.26
N SER A 5 4.73 20.21 -10.06
CA SER A 5 5.66 21.33 -9.85
C SER A 5 5.47 22.07 -8.52
N ARG A 6 4.30 21.97 -7.90
CA ARG A 6 3.99 22.61 -6.60
C ARG A 6 4.45 21.79 -5.37
N TYR A 7 4.84 20.52 -5.58
CA TYR A 7 5.27 19.65 -4.51
C TYR A 7 6.79 19.53 -4.44
N LYS A 8 7.30 19.08 -3.30
CA LYS A 8 8.72 18.76 -3.07
C LYS A 8 8.94 17.27 -2.88
N GLY A 9 7.87 16.51 -2.55
CA GLY A 9 7.92 15.08 -2.34
C GLY A 9 6.74 14.33 -2.93
N ILE A 10 7.00 13.08 -3.29
CA ILE A 10 5.99 12.11 -3.71
C ILE A 10 6.01 10.96 -2.71
N VAL A 11 4.85 10.61 -2.20
CA VAL A 11 4.65 9.43 -1.37
C VAL A 11 3.86 8.42 -2.19
N PHE A 12 4.44 7.25 -2.45
CA PHE A 12 3.75 6.19 -3.15
C PHE A 12 3.24 5.16 -2.13
N ASP A 13 2.00 4.72 -2.27
CA ASP A 13 1.63 3.40 -1.84
C ASP A 13 2.36 2.35 -2.68
N MET A 14 2.40 1.10 -2.24
CA MET A 14 3.13 0.03 -2.90
C MET A 14 2.24 -0.92 -3.69
N ASP A 15 1.33 -1.61 -2.99
CA ASP A 15 0.52 -2.70 -3.52
C ASP A 15 -0.66 -2.17 -4.35
N GLY A 16 -0.69 -2.44 -5.66
CA GLY A 16 -1.70 -1.86 -6.56
C GLY A 16 -1.38 -0.45 -7.06
N THR A 17 -0.34 0.18 -6.51
CA THR A 17 0.12 1.53 -6.88
C THR A 17 1.46 1.51 -7.61
N LEU A 18 2.53 0.98 -7.00
CA LEU A 18 3.84 0.79 -7.64
C LEU A 18 4.01 -0.60 -8.23
N ILE A 19 3.46 -1.60 -7.57
CA ILE A 19 3.62 -3.03 -7.88
C ILE A 19 2.24 -3.64 -8.11
N ASP A 20 2.08 -4.36 -9.22
CA ASP A 20 0.87 -5.13 -9.52
C ASP A 20 0.86 -6.43 -8.70
N SER A 21 0.39 -6.32 -7.47
CA SER A 21 0.37 -7.39 -6.47
C SER A 21 -1.03 -7.71 -5.93
N MET A 22 -2.05 -6.96 -6.33
CA MET A 22 -3.40 -7.10 -5.76
C MET A 22 -4.04 -8.46 -6.08
N GLY A 23 -3.72 -9.04 -7.25
CA GLY A 23 -4.14 -10.40 -7.62
C GLY A 23 -3.61 -11.45 -6.65
N SER A 24 -2.32 -11.41 -6.33
CA SER A 24 -1.66 -12.31 -5.37
C SER A 24 -2.24 -12.15 -3.96
N HIS A 25 -2.49 -10.92 -3.54
CA HIS A 25 -3.11 -10.68 -2.25
C HIS A 25 -4.51 -11.27 -2.17
N ALA A 26 -5.31 -11.18 -3.25
CA ALA A 26 -6.65 -11.78 -3.31
C ALA A 26 -6.60 -13.31 -3.18
N VAL A 27 -5.68 -13.98 -3.89
CA VAL A 27 -5.47 -15.44 -3.82
C VAL A 27 -5.04 -15.87 -2.42
N ALA A 28 -4.07 -15.18 -1.80
CA ALA A 28 -3.61 -15.49 -0.45
C ALA A 28 -4.72 -15.29 0.60
N TRP A 29 -5.56 -14.28 0.46
CA TRP A 29 -6.72 -14.08 1.32
C TRP A 29 -7.80 -15.13 1.10
N GLN A 30 -8.05 -15.57 -0.15
CA GLN A 30 -8.98 -16.66 -0.42
C GLN A 30 -8.53 -17.93 0.31
N GLN A 31 -7.26 -18.34 0.16
CA GLN A 31 -6.70 -19.49 0.87
C GLN A 31 -6.79 -19.34 2.39
N THR A 32 -6.56 -18.13 2.91
CA THR A 32 -6.68 -17.85 4.35
C THR A 32 -8.12 -17.98 4.82
N CYS A 33 -9.08 -17.46 4.08
CA CYS A 33 -10.49 -17.61 4.41
C CYS A 33 -10.91 -19.09 4.41
N GLU A 34 -10.48 -19.85 3.41
CA GLU A 34 -10.74 -21.30 3.35
C GLU A 34 -10.15 -22.04 4.56
N GLN A 35 -8.90 -21.73 4.94
CA GLN A 35 -8.21 -22.38 6.07
C GLN A 35 -8.89 -22.12 7.42
N PHE A 36 -9.37 -20.89 7.62
CA PHE A 36 -9.97 -20.47 8.91
C PHE A 36 -11.51 -20.50 8.89
N GLY A 37 -12.13 -20.94 7.79
CA GLY A 37 -13.58 -21.06 7.67
C GLY A 37 -14.32 -19.72 7.56
N TYR A 38 -13.64 -18.63 7.19
CA TYR A 38 -14.31 -17.38 6.87
C TYR A 38 -15.02 -17.48 5.52
N PRO A 39 -16.25 -16.96 5.38
CA PRO A 39 -16.82 -16.72 4.06
C PRO A 39 -15.96 -15.76 3.27
N TYR A 40 -15.45 -16.18 2.11
CA TYR A 40 -14.64 -15.32 1.24
C TYR A 40 -15.53 -14.35 0.45
N ASP A 41 -15.23 -13.09 0.56
CA ASP A 41 -15.88 -11.98 -0.14
C ASP A 41 -14.79 -11.15 -0.83
N ALA A 42 -14.63 -11.35 -2.15
CA ALA A 42 -13.56 -10.75 -2.92
C ALA A 42 -13.62 -9.22 -2.90
N GLN A 43 -14.84 -8.64 -2.97
CA GLN A 43 -15.01 -7.18 -2.94
C GLN A 43 -14.63 -6.61 -1.58
N TYR A 44 -15.07 -7.26 -0.51
CA TYR A 44 -14.72 -6.82 0.85
C TYR A 44 -13.21 -6.87 1.10
N ILE A 45 -12.53 -7.92 0.66
CA ILE A 45 -11.07 -8.02 0.77
C ILE A 45 -10.37 -6.95 -0.06
N HIS A 46 -10.85 -6.71 -1.28
CA HIS A 46 -10.32 -5.64 -2.14
C HIS A 46 -10.46 -4.26 -1.48
N ASP A 47 -11.63 -3.97 -0.90
CA ASP A 47 -11.91 -2.68 -0.24
C ASP A 47 -11.05 -2.45 1.01
N LEU A 48 -10.49 -3.52 1.59
CA LEU A 48 -9.53 -3.46 2.69
C LEU A 48 -8.07 -3.37 2.24
N GLY A 49 -7.81 -3.15 0.96
CA GLY A 49 -6.45 -2.92 0.44
C GLY A 49 -5.74 -1.81 1.21
N GLY A 50 -4.46 -2.01 1.52
CA GLY A 50 -3.66 -1.07 2.32
C GLY A 50 -3.83 -1.17 3.84
N VAL A 51 -4.84 -1.89 4.34
CA VAL A 51 -4.99 -2.19 5.77
C VAL A 51 -4.00 -3.28 6.18
N PRO A 52 -3.31 -3.15 7.35
CA PRO A 52 -2.42 -4.19 7.84
C PRO A 52 -3.12 -5.54 8.00
N THR A 53 -2.43 -6.63 7.61
CA THR A 53 -2.99 -7.99 7.58
C THR A 53 -3.65 -8.42 8.90
N ARG A 54 -3.01 -8.10 10.04
CA ARG A 54 -3.55 -8.42 11.37
C ARG A 54 -4.85 -7.66 11.67
N GLN A 55 -4.98 -6.45 11.15
CA GLN A 55 -6.22 -5.65 11.30
C GLN A 55 -7.34 -6.23 10.42
N ILE A 56 -7.03 -6.70 9.21
CA ILE A 56 -8.00 -7.41 8.35
C ILE A 56 -8.49 -8.68 9.04
N ALA A 57 -7.59 -9.46 9.65
CA ALA A 57 -7.97 -10.64 10.44
C ALA A 57 -8.95 -10.30 11.59
N LYS A 58 -8.73 -9.18 12.27
CA LYS A 58 -9.65 -8.69 13.30
C LYS A 58 -11.02 -8.33 12.71
N LEU A 59 -11.07 -7.61 11.60
CA LEU A 59 -12.30 -7.24 10.93
C LEU A 59 -13.08 -8.47 10.42
N LEU A 60 -12.39 -9.52 9.95
CA LEU A 60 -13.01 -10.79 9.57
C LEU A 60 -13.63 -11.50 10.77
N ASN A 61 -12.92 -11.56 11.90
CA ASN A 61 -13.47 -12.11 13.14
C ASN A 61 -14.76 -11.37 13.55
N GLU A 62 -14.72 -10.04 13.58
CA GLU A 62 -15.86 -9.20 13.96
C GLU A 62 -17.04 -9.38 12.99
N LYS A 63 -16.78 -9.35 11.68
CA LYS A 63 -17.80 -9.50 10.62
C LYS A 63 -18.52 -10.85 10.69
N HIS A 64 -17.80 -11.92 11.02
CA HIS A 64 -18.32 -13.28 10.97
C HIS A 64 -18.58 -13.90 12.35
N GLY A 65 -18.41 -13.14 13.44
CA GLY A 65 -18.62 -13.62 14.80
C GLY A 65 -17.65 -14.74 15.19
N MET A 66 -16.41 -14.68 14.70
CA MET A 66 -15.35 -15.66 14.96
C MET A 66 -14.33 -15.11 15.94
N ASP A 67 -13.53 -15.98 16.54
CA ASP A 67 -12.51 -15.63 17.55
C ASP A 67 -11.18 -16.36 17.25
N HIS A 68 -10.71 -16.26 16.01
CA HIS A 68 -9.42 -16.82 15.64
C HIS A 68 -8.28 -15.95 16.17
N ASN A 69 -7.17 -16.59 16.52
CA ASN A 69 -5.95 -15.89 16.90
C ASN A 69 -5.42 -15.08 15.72
N LEU A 70 -5.40 -13.76 15.87
CA LEU A 70 -5.07 -12.81 14.79
C LEU A 70 -3.67 -13.03 14.22
N ASP A 71 -2.70 -13.39 15.08
CA ASP A 71 -1.31 -13.60 14.64
C ASP A 71 -1.18 -14.89 13.82
N LYS A 72 -1.97 -15.94 14.14
CA LYS A 72 -2.02 -17.17 13.32
C LYS A 72 -2.66 -16.92 11.96
N VAL A 73 -3.74 -16.13 11.90
CA VAL A 73 -4.39 -15.77 10.64
C VAL A 73 -3.44 -14.95 9.77
N ALA A 74 -2.79 -13.95 10.35
CA ALA A 74 -1.84 -13.09 9.64
C ALA A 74 -0.62 -13.88 9.13
N GLU A 75 -0.07 -14.76 9.96
CA GLU A 75 1.06 -15.63 9.58
C GLU A 75 0.68 -16.59 8.46
N PHE A 76 -0.50 -17.22 8.52
CA PHE A 76 -0.96 -18.09 7.44
C PHE A 76 -1.09 -17.32 6.12
N LYS A 77 -1.73 -16.13 6.15
CA LYS A 77 -1.86 -15.28 4.96
C LYS A 77 -0.50 -14.91 4.38
N ARG A 78 0.47 -14.59 5.24
CA ARG A 78 1.83 -14.27 4.82
C ARG A 78 2.49 -15.47 4.12
N GLN A 79 2.38 -16.66 4.70
CA GLN A 79 2.94 -17.89 4.12
C GLN A 79 2.24 -18.27 2.81
N ALA A 80 0.92 -18.15 2.75
CA ALA A 80 0.16 -18.38 1.52
C ALA A 80 0.62 -17.44 0.40
N TRP A 81 0.83 -16.17 0.71
CA TRP A 81 1.31 -15.19 -0.27
C TRP A 81 2.74 -15.48 -0.72
N LEU A 82 3.65 -15.82 0.21
CA LEU A 82 5.04 -16.17 -0.10
C LEU A 82 5.17 -17.45 -0.96
N ALA A 83 4.19 -18.36 -0.86
CA ALA A 83 4.16 -19.58 -1.65
C ALA A 83 3.67 -19.37 -3.08
N LEU A 84 3.14 -18.19 -3.42
CA LEU A 84 2.79 -17.85 -4.78
C LEU A 84 4.08 -17.52 -5.55
N ASP A 85 4.35 -18.31 -6.59
CA ASP A 85 5.49 -18.07 -7.48
C ASP A 85 5.07 -17.07 -8.56
N GLU A 86 5.09 -15.79 -8.19
CA GLU A 86 4.65 -14.70 -9.07
C GLU A 86 5.80 -13.80 -9.49
N ASN A 87 5.84 -13.51 -10.78
CA ASN A 87 6.68 -12.44 -11.31
C ASN A 87 6.05 -11.09 -10.98
N LEU A 88 6.53 -10.44 -9.93
CA LEU A 88 6.10 -9.09 -9.58
C LEU A 88 6.44 -8.12 -10.71
N THR A 89 5.46 -7.36 -11.16
CA THR A 89 5.64 -6.35 -12.20
C THR A 89 5.36 -4.95 -11.66
N VAL A 90 6.09 -3.97 -12.20
CA VAL A 90 5.83 -2.57 -11.85
C VAL A 90 4.62 -2.03 -12.61
N ILE A 91 3.87 -1.15 -11.98
CA ILE A 91 2.80 -0.40 -12.63
C ILE A 91 3.43 0.74 -13.43
N GLN A 92 3.29 0.67 -14.75
CA GLN A 92 4.04 1.52 -15.67
C GLN A 92 3.76 3.01 -15.49
N ASP A 93 2.49 3.40 -15.26
CA ASP A 93 2.11 4.81 -15.13
C ASP A 93 2.82 5.49 -13.94
N THR A 94 2.88 4.83 -12.78
CA THR A 94 3.57 5.34 -11.58
C THR A 94 5.08 5.24 -11.71
N PHE A 95 5.59 4.21 -12.37
CA PHE A 95 7.00 4.11 -12.69
C PHE A 95 7.47 5.26 -13.60
N ASP A 96 6.67 5.64 -14.58
CA ASP A 96 6.97 6.79 -15.46
C ASP A 96 7.00 8.11 -14.67
N VAL A 97 6.15 8.25 -13.64
CA VAL A 97 6.22 9.40 -12.70
C VAL A 97 7.54 9.35 -11.93
N MET A 98 7.93 8.21 -11.37
CA MET A 98 9.23 8.07 -10.68
C MET A 98 10.40 8.47 -11.59
N GLN A 99 10.39 8.01 -12.83
CA GLN A 99 11.44 8.33 -13.81
C GLN A 99 11.50 9.83 -14.12
N ARG A 100 10.33 10.44 -14.35
CA ARG A 100 10.24 11.86 -14.70
C ARG A 100 10.74 12.79 -13.61
N TYR A 101 10.42 12.47 -12.34
CA TYR A 101 10.73 13.33 -11.20
C TYR A 101 12.00 12.92 -10.44
N LYS A 102 12.74 11.92 -10.93
CA LYS A 102 14.00 11.47 -10.35
C LYS A 102 15.01 12.64 -10.25
N GLY A 103 15.51 12.88 -9.04
CA GLY A 103 16.45 13.98 -8.76
C GLY A 103 15.81 15.38 -8.76
N ILE A 104 14.48 15.48 -8.93
CA ILE A 104 13.72 16.74 -8.88
C ILE A 104 12.89 16.78 -7.59
N LEU A 105 12.15 15.70 -7.30
CA LEU A 105 11.36 15.56 -6.09
C LEU A 105 11.89 14.39 -5.26
N GLN A 106 11.80 14.49 -3.93
CA GLN A 106 12.06 13.36 -3.05
C GLN A 106 10.94 12.33 -3.17
N MET A 107 11.27 11.05 -3.03
CA MET A 107 10.30 9.98 -3.18
C MET A 107 10.38 9.02 -2.01
N GLY A 108 9.24 8.61 -1.49
CA GLY A 108 9.15 7.60 -0.44
C GLY A 108 7.98 6.66 -0.65
N VAL A 109 8.03 5.52 0.02
CA VAL A 109 6.97 4.51 0.02
C VAL A 109 6.31 4.43 1.38
N GLY A 110 4.96 4.39 1.41
CA GLY A 110 4.16 4.19 2.60
C GLY A 110 3.13 3.07 2.39
N THR A 111 3.39 1.88 2.93
CA THR A 111 2.59 0.68 2.68
C THR A 111 1.99 0.06 3.95
N GLY A 112 0.84 -0.62 3.79
CA GLY A 112 0.26 -1.49 4.81
C GLY A 112 0.90 -2.88 4.90
N SER A 113 1.85 -3.20 4.03
CA SER A 113 2.62 -4.44 4.07
C SER A 113 3.66 -4.42 5.18
N GLU A 114 4.01 -5.60 5.71
CA GLU A 114 5.08 -5.73 6.70
C GLU A 114 6.45 -5.52 6.06
N ARG A 115 7.43 -5.08 6.86
CA ARG A 115 8.76 -4.65 6.39
C ARG A 115 9.47 -5.70 5.54
N GLU A 116 9.49 -6.95 5.96
CA GLU A 116 10.18 -8.02 5.23
C GLU A 116 9.64 -8.16 3.80
N ASN A 117 8.30 -8.20 3.66
CA ASN A 117 7.63 -8.31 2.37
C ASN A 117 7.85 -7.06 1.51
N ALA A 118 7.69 -5.87 2.09
CA ALA A 118 7.84 -4.62 1.36
C ALA A 118 9.26 -4.47 0.80
N ILE A 119 10.28 -4.73 1.60
CA ILE A 119 11.68 -4.62 1.16
C ILE A 119 11.99 -5.67 0.08
N ARG A 120 11.48 -6.92 0.23
CA ARG A 120 11.65 -7.95 -0.80
C ARG A 120 11.03 -7.52 -2.14
N MET A 121 9.77 -7.10 -2.14
CA MET A 121 9.05 -6.70 -3.37
C MET A 121 9.72 -5.51 -4.06
N LEU A 122 10.10 -4.49 -3.30
CA LEU A 122 10.79 -3.31 -3.84
C LEU A 122 12.19 -3.67 -4.38
N THR A 123 12.89 -4.65 -3.77
CA THR A 123 14.18 -5.13 -4.25
C THR A 123 14.03 -5.91 -5.55
N GLU A 124 13.12 -6.88 -5.59
CA GLU A 124 12.86 -7.73 -6.76
C GLU A 124 12.42 -6.92 -7.98
N THR A 125 11.68 -5.84 -7.77
CA THR A 125 11.21 -4.93 -8.83
C THR A 125 12.20 -3.81 -9.17
N GLY A 126 13.33 -3.69 -8.45
CA GLY A 126 14.34 -2.63 -8.64
C GLY A 126 13.85 -1.24 -8.25
N LEU A 127 12.83 -1.15 -7.36
CA LEU A 127 12.27 0.12 -6.90
C LEU A 127 12.93 0.62 -5.59
N LEU A 128 13.56 -0.27 -4.81
CA LEU A 128 14.13 0.10 -3.50
C LEU A 128 15.15 1.23 -3.60
N ASP A 129 16.04 1.17 -4.58
CA ASP A 129 17.11 2.17 -4.80
C ASP A 129 16.61 3.47 -5.46
N ARG A 130 15.30 3.62 -5.62
CA ARG A 130 14.68 4.79 -6.24
C ARG A 130 13.94 5.67 -5.25
N VAL A 131 13.90 5.28 -3.98
CA VAL A 131 13.19 5.98 -2.91
C VAL A 131 14.10 6.24 -1.73
N GLU A 132 13.93 7.38 -1.08
CA GLU A 132 14.73 7.81 0.08
C GLU A 132 14.31 7.10 1.35
N THR A 133 13.06 6.64 1.44
CA THR A 133 12.52 6.00 2.63
C THR A 133 11.38 5.04 2.30
N VAL A 134 11.27 3.99 3.12
CA VAL A 134 10.15 3.04 3.10
C VAL A 134 9.57 2.95 4.51
N VAL A 135 8.29 3.27 4.64
CA VAL A 135 7.50 3.14 5.86
C VAL A 135 6.47 2.03 5.67
N THR A 136 6.45 1.08 6.58
CA THR A 136 5.65 -0.15 6.50
C THR A 136 4.70 -0.25 7.69
N ALA A 137 3.81 -1.25 7.70
CA ALA A 137 2.96 -1.53 8.86
C ALA A 137 3.76 -1.76 10.15
N SER A 138 5.02 -2.21 10.04
CA SER A 138 5.90 -2.47 11.19
C SER A 138 6.47 -1.19 11.83
N ASP A 139 6.34 -0.03 11.18
CA ASP A 139 6.97 1.23 11.59
C ASP A 139 5.99 2.21 12.22
N VAL A 140 4.69 1.89 12.20
CA VAL A 140 3.62 2.77 12.67
C VAL A 140 2.75 2.06 13.71
N THR A 141 2.12 2.86 14.56
CA THR A 141 1.15 2.37 15.53
C THR A 141 -0.24 2.23 14.90
N HIS A 142 -0.59 3.17 14.03
CA HIS A 142 -1.90 3.24 13.39
C HIS A 142 -1.71 3.20 11.86
N GLY A 143 -2.07 2.07 11.27
CA GLY A 143 -2.09 1.91 9.80
C GLY A 143 -3.25 2.66 9.16
N LYS A 144 -3.29 2.65 7.82
CA LYS A 144 -4.37 3.21 7.01
C LYS A 144 -5.75 2.68 7.50
N PRO A 145 -6.77 3.54 7.59
CA PRO A 145 -6.92 4.88 7.04
C PRO A 145 -6.33 6.01 7.90
N HIS A 146 -5.60 5.73 9.00
CA HIS A 146 -4.91 6.76 9.75
C HIS A 146 -3.75 7.35 8.94
N GLY A 147 -3.48 8.66 9.09
CA GLY A 147 -2.46 9.36 8.30
C GLY A 147 -1.00 9.07 8.69
N GLU A 148 -0.75 8.31 9.77
CA GLU A 148 0.56 8.12 10.37
C GLU A 148 1.59 7.57 9.37
N THR A 149 1.20 6.60 8.53
CA THR A 149 2.08 6.01 7.52
C THR A 149 2.66 7.09 6.59
N PHE A 150 1.80 7.92 6.00
CA PHE A 150 2.24 8.94 5.04
C PHE A 150 2.93 10.12 5.71
N LEU A 151 2.48 10.52 6.91
CA LEU A 151 3.16 11.54 7.72
C LEU A 151 4.58 11.10 8.09
N THR A 152 4.79 9.83 8.40
CA THR A 152 6.11 9.29 8.72
C THR A 152 7.02 9.29 7.49
N VAL A 153 6.50 8.98 6.29
CA VAL A 153 7.26 9.11 5.04
C VAL A 153 7.70 10.55 4.82
N ALA A 154 6.78 11.52 4.89
CA ALA A 154 7.11 12.93 4.71
C ALA A 154 8.15 13.41 5.72
N LYS A 155 7.99 13.03 7.01
CA LYS A 155 8.95 13.35 8.07
C LYS A 155 10.34 12.79 7.77
N ASN A 156 10.44 11.56 7.28
CA ASN A 156 11.72 10.94 6.94
C ASN A 156 12.41 11.63 5.76
N MET A 157 11.62 12.20 4.83
CA MET A 157 12.12 13.04 3.74
C MET A 157 12.42 14.49 4.20
N GLY A 158 12.13 14.86 5.45
CA GLY A 158 12.31 16.23 5.95
C GLY A 158 11.31 17.24 5.39
N LEU A 159 10.14 16.76 4.94
CA LEU A 159 9.09 17.55 4.32
C LEU A 159 7.85 17.67 5.21
N SER A 160 7.10 18.75 5.02
CA SER A 160 5.75 18.90 5.60
C SER A 160 4.70 18.23 4.71
N ALA A 161 3.55 17.88 5.29
CA ALA A 161 2.49 17.19 4.59
C ALA A 161 2.03 17.91 3.32
N ASN A 162 1.83 19.22 3.38
CA ASN A 162 1.38 20.04 2.26
C ASN A 162 2.43 20.22 1.14
N GLU A 163 3.66 19.79 1.36
CA GLU A 163 4.72 19.73 0.35
C GLU A 163 4.75 18.38 -0.39
N CYS A 164 3.92 17.42 0.03
CA CYS A 164 3.86 16.07 -0.51
C CYS A 164 2.54 15.80 -1.23
N VAL A 165 2.61 14.91 -2.23
CA VAL A 165 1.44 14.31 -2.88
C VAL A 165 1.52 12.79 -2.75
N VAL A 166 0.39 12.15 -2.46
CA VAL A 166 0.27 10.69 -2.35
C VAL A 166 -0.25 10.12 -3.67
N PHE A 167 0.30 8.97 -4.10
CA PHE A 167 -0.28 8.11 -5.13
C PHE A 167 -0.82 6.87 -4.43
N GLU A 168 -2.06 6.50 -4.72
CA GLU A 168 -2.80 5.44 -4.03
C GLU A 168 -3.88 4.81 -4.91
N ASP A 169 -4.15 3.53 -4.74
CA ASP A 169 -5.16 2.81 -5.52
C ASP A 169 -6.47 2.53 -4.75
N THR A 170 -6.44 2.64 -3.41
CA THR A 170 -7.58 2.31 -2.55
C THR A 170 -8.25 3.54 -1.93
N GLU A 171 -9.56 3.42 -1.64
CA GLU A 171 -10.29 4.45 -0.91
C GLU A 171 -9.76 4.62 0.54
N ILE A 172 -9.34 3.54 1.18
CA ILE A 172 -8.75 3.57 2.53
C ILE A 172 -7.44 4.35 2.54
N GLY A 173 -6.59 4.16 1.53
CA GLY A 173 -5.36 4.93 1.42
C GLY A 173 -5.61 6.39 1.03
N ARG A 174 -6.62 6.68 0.21
CA ARG A 174 -7.06 8.05 -0.06
C ARG A 174 -7.49 8.77 1.23
N GLN A 175 -8.23 8.09 2.11
CA GLN A 175 -8.59 8.63 3.42
C GLN A 175 -7.35 8.86 4.30
N ALA A 176 -6.37 7.94 4.25
CA ALA A 176 -5.11 8.11 4.98
C ALA A 176 -4.34 9.35 4.51
N ALA A 177 -4.30 9.62 3.19
CA ALA A 177 -3.70 10.82 2.64
C ALA A 177 -4.44 12.09 3.14
N GLN A 178 -5.77 12.08 3.13
CA GLN A 178 -6.58 13.18 3.66
C GLN A 178 -6.33 13.42 5.16
N HIS A 179 -6.29 12.35 5.97
CA HIS A 179 -5.99 12.45 7.40
C HIS A 179 -4.55 12.92 7.64
N ALA A 180 -3.63 12.69 6.71
CA ALA A 180 -2.28 13.23 6.73
C ALA A 180 -2.22 14.71 6.29
N GLY A 181 -3.29 15.27 5.72
CA GLY A 181 -3.29 16.62 5.15
C GLY A 181 -2.51 16.70 3.83
N MET A 182 -2.47 15.61 3.07
CA MET A 182 -1.81 15.50 1.77
C MET A 182 -2.82 15.40 0.63
N ASP A 183 -2.49 15.98 -0.51
CA ASP A 183 -3.22 15.70 -1.75
C ASP A 183 -3.00 14.26 -2.20
N CYS A 184 -4.02 13.67 -2.83
CA CYS A 184 -3.98 12.29 -3.32
C CYS A 184 -4.34 12.21 -4.80
N ILE A 185 -3.53 11.49 -5.55
CA ILE A 185 -3.77 11.12 -6.94
C ILE A 185 -4.07 9.63 -6.97
N MET A 186 -5.25 9.28 -7.49
CA MET A 186 -5.68 7.88 -7.55
C MET A 186 -5.03 7.13 -8.71
N VAL A 187 -4.74 5.86 -8.47
CA VAL A 187 -4.25 4.90 -9.47
C VAL A 187 -5.28 3.79 -9.58
N ILE A 188 -6.09 3.81 -10.61
CA ILE A 188 -7.19 2.84 -10.79
C ILE A 188 -6.83 1.87 -11.90
N ASN A 189 -6.83 0.58 -11.59
CA ASN A 189 -6.42 -0.48 -12.53
C ASN A 189 -5.06 -0.18 -13.19
N GLY A 190 -4.10 0.29 -12.40
CA GLY A 190 -2.75 0.63 -12.85
C GLY A 190 -2.65 1.90 -13.70
N LYS A 191 -3.71 2.74 -13.72
CA LYS A 191 -3.76 3.99 -14.46
C LYS A 191 -3.94 5.18 -13.53
N ILE A 192 -3.14 6.23 -13.75
CA ILE A 192 -3.25 7.47 -12.98
C ILE A 192 -4.52 8.21 -13.42
N GLU A 193 -5.41 8.44 -12.46
CA GLU A 193 -6.55 9.32 -12.67
C GLU A 193 -6.13 10.77 -12.43
N LEU A 194 -6.15 11.55 -13.50
CA LEU A 194 -5.96 12.99 -13.38
C LEU A 194 -7.27 13.64 -12.93
N PRO A 195 -7.21 14.66 -12.03
CA PRO A 195 -8.40 15.44 -11.71
C PRO A 195 -9.03 15.95 -13.00
N VAL A 196 -10.34 15.77 -13.14
CA VAL A 196 -11.10 16.39 -14.24
C VAL A 196 -10.97 17.89 -14.04
N ALA A 197 -10.42 18.58 -15.06
CA ALA A 197 -10.22 20.02 -15.06
C ALA A 197 -11.55 20.78 -15.00
#